data_4b5ccdb18abe765853b9bbcc22c34e15
#
_entry.id   4b5ccdb18abe765853b9bbcc22c34e15
#
_cell.length_a   1.000
_cell.length_b   1.000
_cell.length_c   1.000
_cell.angle_alpha   90.00
_cell.angle_beta   90.00
_cell.angle_gamma   90.00
#
_symmetry.space_group_name_H-M   'P 1'
#
loop_
_entity.id
_entity.type
_entity.pdbx_description
1 polymer ?
#
loop_
_entity_poly.entity_id
_entity_poly.type
_entity_poly.pdbx_seq_one_letter_code
_entity_poly.pdbx_strand_id
1 'polypeptide(L)'
;DLVFGYLKEKYGNSVAHIITFGKLKARMAIRDIGRVLGFPYGFVDQISKMIPFDPSRPIGLKECVANEPRIQKMMKDDSKVKKLIDLSLKLEGLNRNVATHAAGVVIAEKNLSETVPLYKDLSSNLLLPSTQFDMYSAEKAGLIKFDFLGLRTLTVIDKTQKLINKNKIAIDVNKINYEDQKVFDLLSSGFTVGLFQLESSGMREALVQMKPNRLEDIIALVALYRPGPMSNISVYNDCKHKRREPDYLHPKLKKILEPTYGVIIYQEQVMQIAQTLSGFTAGEADILRRAMGKKKRAELEKQKERFINGAVKNGIKRDVAAGIFLKIEPFAEYGFNKSHAAAYAIISYQTAFLKTYYPKEFIAASMTMD
;
A
#
# COMPACT_ATOMS: atom_id res chain seq x y z
N ASP A 1 -22.27 -5.27 0.03
CA ASP A 1 -23.64 -4.75 0.16
C ASP A 1 -24.29 -5.13 1.51
N LEU A 2 -24.19 -6.40 1.96
CA LEU A 2 -24.78 -6.84 3.23
C LEU A 2 -24.26 -6.05 4.44
N VAL A 3 -22.96 -5.76 4.48
CA VAL A 3 -22.33 -4.96 5.56
C VAL A 3 -22.91 -3.54 5.57
N PHE A 4 -23.07 -2.92 4.41
CA PHE A 4 -23.66 -1.57 4.34
C PHE A 4 -25.13 -1.57 4.70
N GLY A 5 -25.88 -2.65 4.38
CA GLY A 5 -27.24 -2.86 4.87
C GLY A 5 -27.33 -2.89 6.39
N TYR A 6 -26.47 -3.69 7.01
CA TYR A 6 -26.34 -3.76 8.47
C TYR A 6 -25.96 -2.41 9.10
N LEU A 7 -25.00 -1.69 8.50
CA LEU A 7 -24.60 -0.37 9.00
C LEU A 7 -25.75 0.64 8.95
N LYS A 8 -26.52 0.62 7.85
CA LYS A 8 -27.70 1.49 7.70
C LYS A 8 -28.78 1.17 8.74
N GLU A 9 -29.05 -0.11 8.96
CA GLU A 9 -30.01 -0.55 9.97
C GLU A 9 -29.58 -0.14 11.39
N LYS A 10 -28.30 -0.34 11.72
CA LYS A 10 -27.77 -0.08 13.06
C LYS A 10 -27.57 1.39 13.38
N TYR A 11 -27.08 2.18 12.42
CA TYR A 11 -26.66 3.57 12.63
C TYR A 11 -27.56 4.62 11.96
N GLY A 12 -28.49 4.20 11.11
CA GLY A 12 -29.49 5.09 10.48
C GLY A 12 -28.86 6.27 9.74
N ASN A 13 -29.11 7.50 10.24
CA ASN A 13 -28.60 8.73 9.65
C ASN A 13 -27.20 9.14 10.17
N SER A 14 -26.60 8.31 11.03
CA SER A 14 -25.25 8.54 11.58
C SER A 14 -24.15 7.86 10.77
N VAL A 15 -24.45 7.26 9.61
CA VAL A 15 -23.49 6.59 8.75
C VAL A 15 -23.59 7.07 7.30
N ALA A 16 -22.44 7.29 6.65
CA ALA A 16 -22.35 7.65 5.25
C ALA A 16 -21.03 7.14 4.62
N HIS A 17 -21.05 6.95 3.30
CA HIS A 17 -19.82 6.82 2.52
C HIS A 17 -19.03 8.12 2.51
N ILE A 18 -17.74 8.06 2.20
CA ILE A 18 -16.91 9.23 1.96
C ILE A 18 -16.90 9.50 0.45
N ILE A 19 -17.06 10.76 0.05
CA ILE A 19 -16.92 11.18 -1.34
C ILE A 19 -15.45 11.21 -1.75
N THR A 20 -15.19 10.98 -3.02
CA THR A 20 -13.88 11.20 -3.65
C THR A 20 -14.03 12.13 -4.84
N PHE A 21 -13.10 13.06 -4.99
CA PHE A 21 -13.06 13.98 -6.12
C PHE A 21 -12.00 13.52 -7.13
N GLY A 22 -12.46 13.08 -8.30
CA GLY A 22 -11.59 12.79 -9.41
C GLY A 22 -11.02 14.09 -9.98
N LYS A 23 -9.69 14.26 -9.91
CA LYS A 23 -9.00 15.45 -10.44
C LYS A 23 -8.46 15.20 -11.83
N LEU A 24 -8.49 16.24 -12.68
CA LEU A 24 -7.80 16.25 -13.95
C LEU A 24 -6.29 16.18 -13.71
N LYS A 25 -5.69 15.03 -14.00
CA LYS A 25 -4.24 14.85 -14.00
C LYS A 25 -3.66 15.21 -15.36
N ALA A 26 -2.36 15.49 -15.44
CA ALA A 26 -1.68 15.96 -16.65
C ALA A 26 -2.06 15.20 -17.92
N ARG A 27 -1.94 13.88 -17.95
CA ARG A 27 -2.31 13.04 -19.11
C ARG A 27 -3.80 13.13 -19.46
N MET A 28 -4.66 13.21 -18.46
CA MET A 28 -6.12 13.27 -18.65
C MET A 28 -6.52 14.67 -19.15
N ALA A 29 -5.93 15.74 -18.62
CA ALA A 29 -6.18 17.10 -19.07
C ALA A 29 -5.91 17.23 -20.58
N ILE A 30 -4.75 16.74 -21.04
CA ILE A 30 -4.39 16.78 -22.47
C ILE A 30 -5.41 15.99 -23.30
N ARG A 31 -5.82 14.80 -22.87
CA ARG A 31 -6.77 13.98 -23.64
C ARG A 31 -8.15 14.60 -23.72
N ASP A 32 -8.68 15.11 -22.61
CA ASP A 32 -10.00 15.71 -22.57
C ASP A 32 -10.06 17.01 -23.37
N ILE A 33 -9.06 17.88 -23.21
CA ILE A 33 -9.02 19.15 -23.94
C ILE A 33 -8.71 18.92 -25.42
N GLY A 34 -7.82 17.98 -25.74
CA GLY A 34 -7.53 17.61 -27.13
C GLY A 34 -8.78 17.15 -27.85
N ARG A 35 -9.62 16.34 -27.19
CA ARG A 35 -10.91 15.92 -27.75
C ARG A 35 -11.87 17.09 -27.97
N VAL A 36 -11.96 18.02 -26.99
CA VAL A 36 -12.82 19.22 -27.11
C VAL A 36 -12.35 20.14 -28.22
N LEU A 37 -11.03 20.23 -28.42
CA LEU A 37 -10.45 21.05 -29.51
C LEU A 37 -10.46 20.35 -30.89
N GLY A 38 -11.00 19.13 -30.97
CA GLY A 38 -11.12 18.39 -32.22
C GLY A 38 -9.84 17.75 -32.74
N PHE A 39 -8.84 17.55 -31.88
CA PHE A 39 -7.63 16.83 -32.28
C PHE A 39 -7.89 15.33 -32.49
N PRO A 40 -7.19 14.67 -33.45
CA PRO A 40 -7.23 13.23 -33.61
C PRO A 40 -6.77 12.53 -32.33
N TYR A 41 -7.49 11.47 -31.93
CA TYR A 41 -7.22 10.73 -30.70
C TYR A 41 -5.76 10.22 -30.61
N GLY A 42 -5.24 9.61 -31.70
CA GLY A 42 -3.87 9.10 -31.76
C GLY A 42 -2.80 10.17 -31.58
N PHE A 43 -3.04 11.38 -32.09
CA PHE A 43 -2.13 12.50 -31.93
C PHE A 43 -2.08 12.98 -30.46
N VAL A 44 -3.25 13.13 -29.84
CA VAL A 44 -3.35 13.53 -28.43
C VAL A 44 -2.76 12.48 -27.51
N ASP A 45 -2.98 11.19 -27.83
CA ASP A 45 -2.42 10.07 -27.06
C ASP A 45 -0.90 10.04 -27.15
N GLN A 46 -0.33 10.36 -28.31
CA GLN A 46 1.11 10.50 -28.48
C GLN A 46 1.69 11.60 -27.56
N ILE A 47 1.07 12.79 -27.52
CA ILE A 47 1.48 13.86 -26.60
C ILE A 47 1.34 13.40 -25.14
N SER A 48 0.22 12.76 -24.79
CA SER A 48 -0.02 12.31 -23.42
C SER A 48 0.99 11.26 -22.95
N LYS A 49 1.51 10.42 -23.83
CA LYS A 49 2.54 9.41 -23.54
C LYS A 49 3.94 10.02 -23.30
N MET A 50 4.19 11.24 -23.77
CA MET A 50 5.42 11.95 -23.43
C MET A 50 5.50 12.39 -21.97
N ILE A 51 4.35 12.45 -21.27
CA ILE A 51 4.33 12.74 -19.85
C ILE A 51 4.72 11.47 -19.10
N PRO A 52 5.79 11.50 -18.27
CA PRO A 52 6.17 10.35 -17.46
C PRO A 52 5.04 9.90 -16.54
N PHE A 53 4.91 8.59 -16.36
CA PHE A 53 3.98 8.04 -15.40
C PHE A 53 4.76 7.35 -14.28
N ASP A 54 4.91 8.05 -13.18
CA ASP A 54 5.46 7.50 -11.94
C ASP A 54 4.41 7.65 -10.83
N PRO A 55 3.78 6.54 -10.39
CA PRO A 55 2.81 6.58 -9.31
C PRO A 55 3.40 7.08 -7.98
N SER A 56 4.70 6.89 -7.76
CA SER A 56 5.39 7.30 -6.54
C SER A 56 5.74 8.79 -6.52
N ARG A 57 5.97 9.37 -7.71
CA ARG A 57 6.27 10.79 -7.89
C ARG A 57 5.50 11.34 -9.09
N PRO A 58 4.20 11.64 -8.93
CA PRO A 58 3.41 12.19 -10.03
C PRO A 58 3.96 13.55 -10.46
N ILE A 59 4.42 13.62 -11.71
CA ILE A 59 4.94 14.84 -12.34
C ILE A 59 3.76 15.66 -12.88
N GLY A 60 3.67 16.94 -12.50
CA GLY A 60 2.68 17.86 -13.05
C GLY A 60 3.02 18.29 -14.49
N LEU A 61 2.01 18.74 -15.23
CA LEU A 61 2.16 19.16 -16.63
C LEU A 61 3.16 20.30 -16.76
N LYS A 62 3.16 21.25 -15.83
CA LYS A 62 4.09 22.39 -15.83
C LYS A 62 5.56 21.94 -15.78
N GLU A 63 5.87 21.00 -14.87
CA GLU A 63 7.22 20.44 -14.75
C GLU A 63 7.59 19.61 -15.99
N CYS A 64 6.64 18.85 -16.52
CA CYS A 64 6.84 18.05 -17.72
C CYS A 64 7.15 18.95 -18.95
N VAL A 65 6.37 19.99 -19.18
CA VAL A 65 6.58 20.93 -20.30
C VAL A 65 7.95 21.62 -20.19
N ALA A 66 8.37 21.95 -18.95
CA ALA A 66 9.69 22.57 -18.74
C ALA A 66 10.86 21.62 -19.07
N ASN A 67 10.69 20.31 -18.91
CA ASN A 67 11.76 19.31 -19.02
C ASN A 67 11.68 18.42 -20.27
N GLU A 68 10.62 18.49 -21.09
CA GLU A 68 10.45 17.66 -22.29
C GLU A 68 10.60 18.48 -23.58
N PRO A 69 11.79 18.42 -24.22
CA PRO A 69 12.07 19.24 -25.41
C PRO A 69 11.13 18.99 -26.61
N ARG A 70 10.61 17.76 -26.73
CA ARG A 70 9.67 17.39 -27.81
C ARG A 70 8.36 18.15 -27.68
N ILE A 71 7.81 18.26 -26.46
CA ILE A 71 6.59 19.06 -26.23
C ILE A 71 6.85 20.53 -26.51
N GLN A 72 8.00 21.05 -26.05
CA GLN A 72 8.38 22.47 -26.32
C GLN A 72 8.51 22.77 -27.82
N LYS A 73 9.11 21.84 -28.58
CA LYS A 73 9.22 21.96 -30.04
C LYS A 73 7.84 21.95 -30.68
N MET A 74 6.98 21.00 -30.34
CA MET A 74 5.61 20.93 -30.88
C MET A 74 4.79 22.19 -30.57
N MET A 75 4.98 22.82 -29.41
CA MET A 75 4.33 24.09 -29.05
C MET A 75 4.85 25.26 -29.85
N LYS A 76 6.13 25.24 -30.30
CA LYS A 76 6.72 26.28 -31.18
C LYS A 76 6.24 26.10 -32.62
N ASP A 77 6.16 24.86 -33.09
CA ASP A 77 5.88 24.52 -34.47
C ASP A 77 4.38 24.62 -34.80
N ASP A 78 3.49 24.42 -33.82
CA ASP A 78 2.03 24.44 -34.01
C ASP A 78 1.31 25.23 -32.89
N SER A 79 0.70 26.35 -33.30
CA SER A 79 -0.09 27.20 -32.40
C SER A 79 -1.31 26.50 -31.76
N LYS A 80 -1.88 25.49 -32.43
CA LYS A 80 -2.98 24.70 -31.91
C LYS A 80 -2.49 23.79 -30.77
N VAL A 81 -1.30 23.20 -30.93
CA VAL A 81 -0.67 22.42 -29.86
C VAL A 81 -0.33 23.32 -28.68
N LYS A 82 0.20 24.50 -28.92
CA LYS A 82 0.42 25.48 -27.84
C LYS A 82 -0.87 25.77 -27.09
N LYS A 83 -1.99 26.06 -27.80
CA LYS A 83 -3.29 26.30 -27.18
C LYS A 83 -3.77 25.08 -26.36
N LEU A 84 -3.57 23.87 -26.87
CA LEU A 84 -3.90 22.63 -26.15
C LEU A 84 -3.15 22.55 -24.82
N ILE A 85 -1.84 22.75 -24.83
CA ILE A 85 -1.01 22.69 -23.62
C ILE A 85 -1.35 23.82 -22.65
N ASP A 86 -1.51 25.06 -23.13
CA ASP A 86 -1.85 26.22 -22.28
C ASP A 86 -3.20 26.04 -21.56
N LEU A 87 -4.21 25.51 -22.24
CA LEU A 87 -5.49 25.19 -21.64
C LEU A 87 -5.37 24.01 -20.65
N SER A 88 -4.56 22.99 -20.99
CA SER A 88 -4.33 21.84 -20.11
C SER A 88 -3.65 22.26 -18.81
N LEU A 89 -2.70 23.19 -18.87
CA LEU A 89 -2.06 23.77 -17.68
C LEU A 89 -3.04 24.52 -16.77
N LYS A 90 -4.04 25.19 -17.35
CA LYS A 90 -5.07 25.91 -16.58
C LYS A 90 -6.06 24.98 -15.91
N LEU A 91 -6.35 23.84 -16.52
CA LEU A 91 -7.37 22.90 -16.03
C LEU A 91 -6.78 21.75 -15.21
N GLU A 92 -5.46 21.53 -15.26
CA GLU A 92 -4.82 20.51 -14.41
C GLU A 92 -5.10 20.78 -12.94
N GLY A 93 -5.48 19.73 -12.21
CA GLY A 93 -5.77 19.80 -10.78
C GLY A 93 -7.22 20.14 -10.43
N LEU A 94 -8.03 20.61 -11.38
CA LEU A 94 -9.46 20.87 -11.14
C LEU A 94 -10.22 19.55 -10.94
N ASN A 95 -11.28 19.61 -10.13
CA ASN A 95 -12.19 18.49 -9.96
C ASN A 95 -12.98 18.24 -11.26
N ARG A 96 -12.98 16.98 -11.70
CA ARG A 96 -13.65 16.54 -12.92
C ARG A 96 -14.99 15.86 -12.64
N ASN A 97 -14.99 14.99 -11.66
CA ASN A 97 -16.15 14.19 -11.26
C ASN A 97 -16.08 13.85 -9.78
N VAL A 98 -17.20 13.43 -9.27
CA VAL A 98 -17.33 12.85 -7.93
C VAL A 98 -17.54 11.34 -8.05
N ALA A 99 -17.06 10.62 -7.03
CA ALA A 99 -17.29 9.18 -6.90
C ALA A 99 -17.37 8.85 -5.40
N THR A 100 -17.88 7.68 -5.09
CA THR A 100 -17.87 7.16 -3.73
C THR A 100 -16.54 6.47 -3.44
N HIS A 101 -15.97 6.70 -2.26
CA HIS A 101 -14.76 6.00 -1.81
C HIS A 101 -15.03 4.49 -1.77
N ALA A 102 -14.10 3.69 -2.30
CA ALA A 102 -14.30 2.25 -2.45
C ALA A 102 -14.53 1.49 -1.14
N ALA A 103 -13.96 1.99 -0.02
CA ALA A 103 -13.98 1.33 1.28
C ALA A 103 -14.39 2.26 2.43
N GLY A 104 -14.17 3.57 2.28
CA GLY A 104 -14.28 4.53 3.37
C GLY A 104 -15.72 4.85 3.74
N VAL A 105 -16.04 4.66 5.01
CA VAL A 105 -17.31 5.00 5.64
C VAL A 105 -17.04 5.81 6.91
N VAL A 106 -17.86 6.78 7.18
CA VAL A 106 -17.86 7.52 8.46
C VAL A 106 -19.05 7.08 9.30
N ILE A 107 -18.82 6.91 10.58
CA ILE A 107 -19.85 6.61 11.59
C ILE A 107 -19.72 7.65 12.68
N ALA A 108 -20.81 8.34 12.99
CA ALA A 108 -20.88 9.38 14.02
C ALA A 108 -21.81 8.96 15.16
N GLU A 109 -21.69 9.63 16.30
CA GLU A 109 -22.60 9.44 17.43
C GLU A 109 -23.97 10.12 17.19
N LYS A 110 -23.98 11.20 16.38
CA LYS A 110 -25.18 11.99 16.05
C LYS A 110 -25.50 11.91 14.57
N ASN A 111 -26.63 12.48 14.18
CA ASN A 111 -27.00 12.61 12.79
C ASN A 111 -25.91 13.36 12.01
N LEU A 112 -25.39 12.71 10.96
CA LEU A 112 -24.29 13.26 10.15
C LEU A 112 -24.62 14.61 9.50
N SER A 113 -25.88 14.87 9.17
CA SER A 113 -26.29 16.15 8.58
C SER A 113 -26.09 17.36 9.49
N GLU A 114 -25.92 17.15 10.80
CA GLU A 114 -25.58 18.20 11.76
C GLU A 114 -24.09 18.56 11.76
N THR A 115 -23.25 17.66 11.21
CA THR A 115 -21.79 17.82 11.21
C THR A 115 -21.23 18.12 9.82
N VAL A 116 -21.76 17.44 8.78
CA VAL A 116 -21.27 17.54 7.40
C VAL A 116 -22.43 17.52 6.42
N PRO A 117 -22.34 18.24 5.30
CA PRO A 117 -23.32 18.13 4.23
C PRO A 117 -23.25 16.75 3.57
N LEU A 118 -24.42 16.20 3.22
CA LEU A 118 -24.55 14.90 2.62
C LEU A 118 -24.93 15.03 1.13
N TYR A 119 -24.46 14.08 0.32
CA TYR A 119 -24.75 13.93 -1.10
C TYR A 119 -25.39 12.58 -1.34
N LYS A 120 -26.49 12.55 -2.07
CA LYS A 120 -27.13 11.34 -2.55
C LYS A 120 -27.04 11.30 -4.06
N ASP A 121 -26.34 10.32 -4.58
CA ASP A 121 -26.30 10.04 -6.01
C ASP A 121 -27.61 9.35 -6.42
N LEU A 122 -28.44 10.08 -7.17
CA LEU A 122 -29.73 9.57 -7.65
C LEU A 122 -29.60 8.56 -8.78
N SER A 123 -28.44 8.52 -9.43
CA SER A 123 -28.12 7.56 -10.50
C SER A 123 -27.60 6.21 -9.98
N SER A 124 -27.25 6.13 -8.69
CA SER A 124 -26.70 4.93 -8.06
C SER A 124 -27.71 4.29 -7.10
N ASN A 125 -27.66 2.95 -7.00
CA ASN A 125 -28.43 2.18 -6.02
C ASN A 125 -27.71 2.06 -4.66
N LEU A 126 -26.86 3.02 -4.29
CA LEU A 126 -26.16 2.99 -3.02
C LEU A 126 -27.12 3.12 -1.85
N LEU A 127 -26.96 2.24 -0.87
CA LEU A 127 -27.80 2.18 0.34
C LEU A 127 -27.58 3.39 1.25
N LEU A 128 -26.37 3.92 1.30
CA LEU A 128 -25.94 5.03 2.15
C LEU A 128 -25.69 6.28 1.31
N PRO A 129 -25.98 7.48 1.82
CA PRO A 129 -25.50 8.72 1.22
C PRO A 129 -23.98 8.83 1.34
N SER A 130 -23.37 9.77 0.64
CA SER A 130 -21.95 10.14 0.80
C SER A 130 -21.81 11.47 1.51
N THR A 131 -20.75 11.68 2.28
CA THR A 131 -20.38 13.01 2.74
C THR A 131 -19.98 13.89 1.56
N GLN A 132 -20.23 15.19 1.59
CA GLN A 132 -19.66 16.12 0.59
C GLN A 132 -18.21 16.52 0.94
N PHE A 133 -17.68 16.03 2.05
CA PHE A 133 -16.30 16.19 2.47
C PHE A 133 -15.50 14.95 2.07
N ASP A 134 -14.32 15.17 1.47
CA ASP A 134 -13.35 14.11 1.24
C ASP A 134 -12.78 13.58 2.59
N MET A 135 -11.97 12.54 2.53
CA MET A 135 -11.46 11.90 3.75
C MET A 135 -10.67 12.84 4.66
N TYR A 136 -9.95 13.82 4.10
CA TYR A 136 -9.17 14.78 4.88
C TYR A 136 -10.06 15.83 5.55
N SER A 137 -11.07 16.28 4.84
CA SER A 137 -12.04 17.26 5.35
C SER A 137 -12.98 16.63 6.37
N ALA A 138 -13.37 15.36 6.18
CA ALA A 138 -14.15 14.58 7.14
C ALA A 138 -13.38 14.36 8.46
N GLU A 139 -12.08 14.02 8.38
CA GLU A 139 -11.21 13.89 9.57
C GLU A 139 -11.08 15.24 10.31
N LYS A 140 -10.91 16.35 9.58
CA LYS A 140 -10.88 17.71 10.19
C LYS A 140 -12.18 18.10 10.85
N ALA A 141 -13.31 17.61 10.35
CA ALA A 141 -14.62 17.79 10.96
C ALA A 141 -14.84 16.90 12.20
N GLY A 142 -13.84 16.12 12.61
CA GLY A 142 -13.88 15.25 13.78
C GLY A 142 -14.50 13.88 13.51
N LEU A 143 -14.75 13.50 12.25
CA LEU A 143 -15.29 12.18 11.89
C LEU A 143 -14.18 11.12 11.82
N ILE A 144 -14.53 9.91 12.24
CA ILE A 144 -13.63 8.77 12.15
C ILE A 144 -13.96 7.96 10.89
N LYS A 145 -12.95 7.72 10.05
CA LYS A 145 -13.05 6.88 8.88
C LYS A 145 -12.88 5.40 9.26
N PHE A 146 -13.82 4.58 8.83
CA PHE A 146 -13.74 3.12 8.85
C PHE A 146 -13.60 2.61 7.43
N ASP A 147 -12.73 1.64 7.22
CA ASP A 147 -12.53 1.03 5.90
C ASP A 147 -13.16 -0.37 5.86
N PHE A 148 -14.19 -0.53 5.01
CA PHE A 148 -14.85 -1.79 4.74
C PHE A 148 -14.54 -2.23 3.33
N LEU A 149 -13.46 -2.97 3.18
CA LEU A 149 -13.02 -3.47 1.87
C LEU A 149 -13.09 -5.00 1.84
N GLY A 150 -13.94 -5.52 0.97
CA GLY A 150 -14.04 -6.96 0.75
C GLY A 150 -12.80 -7.52 0.09
N LEU A 151 -12.41 -8.73 0.47
CA LEU A 151 -11.31 -9.46 -0.14
C LEU A 151 -11.86 -10.70 -0.85
N ARG A 152 -11.92 -10.67 -2.19
CA ARG A 152 -12.47 -11.76 -3.03
C ARG A 152 -11.77 -13.10 -2.78
N THR A 153 -10.49 -13.09 -2.50
CA THR A 153 -9.70 -14.28 -2.19
C THR A 153 -10.26 -15.08 -1.01
N LEU A 154 -10.82 -14.42 0.02
CA LEU A 154 -11.46 -15.13 1.14
C LEU A 154 -12.69 -15.91 0.67
N THR A 155 -13.44 -15.40 -0.30
CA THR A 155 -14.54 -16.13 -0.93
C THR A 155 -14.03 -17.33 -1.74
N VAL A 156 -12.91 -17.19 -2.44
CA VAL A 156 -12.26 -18.31 -3.14
C VAL A 156 -11.88 -19.41 -2.17
N ILE A 157 -11.24 -19.05 -1.05
CA ILE A 157 -10.85 -20.00 0.02
C ILE A 157 -12.07 -20.72 0.58
N ASP A 158 -13.13 -19.99 0.95
CA ASP A 158 -14.39 -20.56 1.46
C ASP A 158 -15.04 -21.51 0.45
N LYS A 159 -15.15 -21.10 -0.81
CA LYS A 159 -15.69 -21.97 -1.88
C LYS A 159 -14.84 -23.22 -2.10
N THR A 160 -13.52 -23.08 -2.09
CA THR A 160 -12.60 -24.21 -2.22
C THR A 160 -12.81 -25.20 -1.07
N GLN A 161 -12.87 -24.71 0.16
CA GLN A 161 -13.12 -25.55 1.34
C GLN A 161 -14.49 -26.27 1.25
N LYS A 162 -15.53 -25.57 0.78
CA LYS A 162 -16.84 -26.18 0.56
C LYS A 162 -16.82 -27.26 -0.51
N LEU A 163 -16.08 -27.08 -1.59
CA LEU A 163 -15.91 -28.09 -2.65
C LEU A 163 -15.17 -29.33 -2.11
N ILE A 164 -14.10 -29.15 -1.34
CA ILE A 164 -13.34 -30.23 -0.72
C ILE A 164 -14.23 -31.03 0.26
N ASN A 165 -14.97 -30.31 1.12
CA ASN A 165 -15.81 -30.93 2.12
C ASN A 165 -17.00 -31.73 1.53
N LYS A 166 -17.47 -31.38 0.33
CA LYS A 166 -18.45 -32.20 -0.42
C LYS A 166 -17.91 -33.58 -0.74
N ASN A 167 -16.61 -33.74 -0.89
CA ASN A 167 -15.93 -35.00 -1.17
C ASN A 167 -15.64 -35.82 0.12
N LYS A 168 -16.32 -35.50 1.22
CA LYS A 168 -16.16 -36.14 2.56
C LYS A 168 -14.77 -35.97 3.20
N ILE A 169 -14.00 -34.98 2.75
CA ILE A 169 -12.70 -34.60 3.34
C ILE A 169 -12.98 -33.38 4.22
N ALA A 170 -12.93 -33.54 5.56
CA ALA A 170 -13.08 -32.42 6.48
C ALA A 170 -11.79 -31.62 6.53
N ILE A 171 -11.80 -30.40 5.98
CA ILE A 171 -10.68 -29.46 6.06
C ILE A 171 -11.13 -28.15 6.70
N ASP A 172 -10.28 -27.61 7.57
CA ASP A 172 -10.38 -26.26 8.11
C ASP A 172 -9.07 -25.51 7.81
N VAL A 173 -9.11 -24.57 6.89
CA VAL A 173 -7.93 -23.79 6.47
C VAL A 173 -7.34 -22.93 7.59
N ASN A 174 -8.07 -22.74 8.71
CA ASN A 174 -7.55 -22.01 9.87
C ASN A 174 -6.69 -22.89 10.79
N LYS A 175 -6.70 -24.22 10.56
CA LYS A 175 -5.98 -25.21 11.36
C LYS A 175 -4.87 -25.92 10.58
N ILE A 176 -4.47 -25.40 9.42
CA ILE A 176 -3.39 -25.99 8.63
C ILE A 176 -2.04 -25.75 9.28
N ASN A 177 -1.07 -26.61 8.94
CA ASN A 177 0.31 -26.43 9.36
C ASN A 177 0.98 -25.34 8.49
N TYR A 178 1.54 -24.31 9.13
CA TYR A 178 2.28 -23.22 8.46
C TYR A 178 3.77 -23.52 8.26
N GLU A 179 4.22 -24.75 8.54
CA GLU A 179 5.59 -25.23 8.36
C GLU A 179 5.67 -26.36 7.32
N ASP A 180 4.68 -26.48 6.43
CA ASP A 180 4.59 -27.55 5.44
C ASP A 180 5.60 -27.34 4.29
N GLN A 181 6.56 -28.26 4.18
CA GLN A 181 7.64 -28.16 3.18
C GLN A 181 7.11 -28.20 1.74
N LYS A 182 6.07 -28.99 1.43
CA LYS A 182 5.51 -29.05 0.07
C LYS A 182 4.90 -27.72 -0.37
N VAL A 183 4.32 -26.97 0.57
CA VAL A 183 3.81 -25.63 0.30
C VAL A 183 4.96 -24.67 0.00
N PHE A 184 6.05 -24.74 0.77
CA PHE A 184 7.25 -23.93 0.50
C PHE A 184 7.96 -24.34 -0.80
N ASP A 185 7.93 -25.60 -1.17
CA ASP A 185 8.46 -26.08 -2.46
C ASP A 185 7.66 -25.49 -3.63
N LEU A 186 6.32 -25.46 -3.54
CA LEU A 186 5.47 -24.78 -4.52
C LEU A 186 5.81 -23.29 -4.62
N LEU A 187 5.94 -22.60 -3.50
CA LEU A 187 6.28 -21.17 -3.48
C LEU A 187 7.66 -20.92 -4.09
N SER A 188 8.65 -21.76 -3.76
CA SER A 188 10.03 -21.65 -4.24
C SER A 188 10.17 -22.00 -5.72
N SER A 189 9.26 -22.78 -6.29
CA SER A 189 9.24 -23.13 -7.72
C SER A 189 8.73 -21.96 -8.60
N GLY A 190 8.05 -20.95 -8.03
CA GLY A 190 7.44 -19.88 -8.78
C GLY A 190 6.12 -20.24 -9.51
N PHE A 191 5.59 -21.46 -9.33
CA PHE A 191 4.26 -21.85 -9.87
C PHE A 191 3.10 -21.25 -9.07
N THR A 192 3.14 -19.94 -8.87
CA THR A 192 2.27 -19.22 -7.95
C THR A 192 1.15 -18.41 -8.64
N VAL A 193 0.85 -18.69 -9.89
CA VAL A 193 -0.32 -18.10 -10.59
C VAL A 193 -1.60 -18.49 -9.84
N GLY A 194 -2.47 -17.50 -9.61
CA GLY A 194 -3.71 -17.63 -8.84
C GLY A 194 -3.52 -17.56 -7.32
N LEU A 195 -2.28 -17.48 -6.80
CA LEU A 195 -2.04 -17.30 -5.37
C LEU A 195 -2.17 -15.83 -4.97
N PHE A 196 -2.87 -15.59 -3.89
CA PHE A 196 -3.07 -14.24 -3.38
C PHE A 196 -1.74 -13.49 -3.19
N GLN A 197 -1.60 -12.33 -3.80
CA GLN A 197 -0.44 -11.44 -3.80
C GLN A 197 0.89 -12.02 -4.34
N LEU A 198 0.96 -13.30 -4.66
CA LEU A 198 2.21 -13.97 -5.04
C LEU A 198 2.27 -14.34 -6.53
N GLU A 199 1.37 -13.83 -7.36
CA GLU A 199 1.18 -14.29 -8.74
C GLU A 199 1.86 -13.44 -9.82
N SER A 200 2.21 -12.17 -9.56
CA SER A 200 2.86 -11.31 -10.55
C SER A 200 4.24 -11.85 -10.95
N SER A 201 4.68 -11.60 -12.19
CA SER A 201 5.96 -12.11 -12.71
C SER A 201 7.14 -11.78 -11.81
N GLY A 202 7.26 -10.51 -11.38
CA GLY A 202 8.35 -10.10 -10.51
C GLY A 202 8.26 -10.68 -9.09
N MET A 203 7.05 -10.89 -8.55
CA MET A 203 6.87 -11.57 -7.26
C MET A 203 7.26 -13.04 -7.34
N ARG A 204 6.92 -13.71 -8.44
CA ARG A 204 7.31 -15.10 -8.71
C ARG A 204 8.84 -15.25 -8.78
N GLU A 205 9.49 -14.33 -9.48
CA GLU A 205 10.96 -14.28 -9.55
C GLU A 205 11.58 -14.04 -8.16
N ALA A 206 11.03 -13.15 -7.38
CA ALA A 206 11.47 -12.89 -6.01
C ALA A 206 11.33 -14.13 -5.11
N LEU A 207 10.24 -14.91 -5.24
CA LEU A 207 10.03 -16.17 -4.52
C LEU A 207 11.07 -17.23 -4.90
N VAL A 208 11.36 -17.39 -6.20
CA VAL A 208 12.37 -18.33 -6.70
C VAL A 208 13.76 -18.01 -6.15
N GLN A 209 14.09 -16.70 -6.06
CA GLN A 209 15.36 -16.25 -5.50
C GLN A 209 15.43 -16.39 -3.97
N MET A 210 14.33 -16.08 -3.29
CA MET A 210 14.24 -16.12 -1.82
C MET A 210 14.22 -17.54 -1.27
N LYS A 211 13.59 -18.47 -1.98
CA LYS A 211 13.35 -19.86 -1.54
C LYS A 211 12.79 -19.87 -0.11
N PRO A 212 11.56 -19.39 0.09
CA PRO A 212 10.99 -19.33 1.42
C PRO A 212 10.87 -20.71 2.04
N ASN A 213 11.17 -20.82 3.34
CA ASN A 213 11.09 -22.06 4.11
C ASN A 213 10.43 -21.86 5.48
N ARG A 214 9.90 -20.66 5.71
CA ARG A 214 9.14 -20.29 6.93
C ARG A 214 8.15 -19.16 6.58
N LEU A 215 7.11 -19.05 7.37
CA LEU A 215 6.06 -18.03 7.15
C LEU A 215 6.61 -16.60 7.20
N GLU A 216 7.62 -16.34 8.05
CA GLU A 216 8.29 -15.05 8.19
C GLU A 216 8.90 -14.55 6.89
N ASP A 217 9.39 -15.44 6.02
CA ASP A 217 9.93 -15.07 4.71
C ASP A 217 8.83 -14.52 3.80
N ILE A 218 7.63 -15.11 3.86
CA ILE A 218 6.47 -14.64 3.09
C ILE A 218 6.03 -13.27 3.64
N ILE A 219 5.97 -13.12 4.97
CA ILE A 219 5.65 -11.84 5.63
C ILE A 219 6.64 -10.75 5.20
N ALA A 220 7.93 -11.06 5.21
CA ALA A 220 8.98 -10.15 4.78
C ALA A 220 8.86 -9.79 3.30
N LEU A 221 8.59 -10.77 2.43
CA LEU A 221 8.45 -10.55 1.00
C LEU A 221 7.24 -9.66 0.68
N VAL A 222 6.08 -9.92 1.29
CA VAL A 222 4.86 -9.09 1.13
C VAL A 222 5.14 -7.64 1.56
N ALA A 223 5.94 -7.45 2.60
CA ALA A 223 6.31 -6.13 3.08
C ALA A 223 7.35 -5.42 2.19
N LEU A 224 8.29 -6.14 1.61
CA LEU A 224 9.40 -5.61 0.81
C LEU A 224 9.04 -5.37 -0.65
N TYR A 225 8.14 -6.18 -1.23
CA TYR A 225 7.83 -6.13 -2.66
C TYR A 225 6.95 -4.92 -3.01
N ARG A 226 7.56 -3.73 -2.97
CA ARG A 226 6.95 -2.43 -3.25
C ARG A 226 8.02 -1.46 -3.78
N PRO A 227 7.65 -0.47 -4.59
CA PRO A 227 8.58 0.61 -4.96
C PRO A 227 9.26 1.21 -3.72
N GLY A 228 10.58 1.30 -3.75
CA GLY A 228 11.42 1.75 -2.64
C GLY A 228 12.10 0.60 -1.89
N PRO A 229 11.42 -0.16 -1.03
CA PRO A 229 12.06 -1.20 -0.23
C PRO A 229 12.46 -2.46 -1.00
N MET A 230 11.99 -2.63 -2.24
CA MET A 230 12.30 -3.79 -3.09
C MET A 230 13.80 -4.04 -3.28
N SER A 231 14.62 -3.00 -3.29
CA SER A 231 16.10 -3.11 -3.37
C SER A 231 16.71 -3.90 -2.21
N ASN A 232 16.01 -4.01 -1.07
CA ASN A 232 16.48 -4.76 0.09
C ASN A 232 16.21 -6.26 0.01
N ILE A 233 15.44 -6.74 -0.98
CA ILE A 233 15.16 -8.16 -1.18
C ILE A 233 16.47 -8.93 -1.46
N SER A 234 17.39 -8.36 -2.25
CA SER A 234 18.69 -8.98 -2.50
C SER A 234 19.50 -9.13 -1.22
N VAL A 235 19.57 -8.10 -0.39
CA VAL A 235 20.28 -8.13 0.90
C VAL A 235 19.67 -9.17 1.83
N TYR A 236 18.34 -9.21 1.93
CA TYR A 236 17.62 -10.23 2.71
C TYR A 236 17.97 -11.64 2.24
N ASN A 237 17.93 -11.90 0.92
CA ASN A 237 18.24 -13.19 0.33
C ASN A 237 19.70 -13.59 0.56
N ASP A 238 20.65 -12.66 0.42
CA ASP A 238 22.07 -12.95 0.63
C ASP A 238 22.38 -13.32 2.08
N CYS A 239 21.79 -12.59 3.03
CA CYS A 239 21.92 -12.92 4.45
C CYS A 239 21.21 -14.24 4.80
N LYS A 240 19.98 -14.46 4.31
CA LYS A 240 19.25 -15.72 4.49
C LYS A 240 20.04 -16.93 4.00
N HIS A 241 20.65 -16.83 2.84
CA HIS A 241 21.44 -17.91 2.21
C HIS A 241 22.90 -17.93 2.65
N LYS A 242 23.27 -17.17 3.69
CA LYS A 242 24.63 -17.09 4.24
C LYS A 242 25.70 -16.66 3.23
N ARG A 243 25.31 -15.91 2.18
CA ARG A 243 26.24 -15.30 1.22
C ARG A 243 26.81 -13.98 1.74
N ARG A 244 26.15 -13.42 2.75
CA ARG A 244 26.54 -12.18 3.41
C ARG A 244 26.19 -12.28 4.89
N GLU A 245 27.07 -11.73 5.76
CA GLU A 245 26.78 -11.60 7.20
C GLU A 245 25.75 -10.50 7.46
N PRO A 246 24.73 -10.75 8.32
CA PRO A 246 23.74 -9.74 8.69
C PRO A 246 24.36 -8.57 9.47
N ASP A 247 24.07 -7.33 9.08
CA ASP A 247 24.42 -6.13 9.82
C ASP A 247 23.29 -5.76 10.81
N TYR A 248 23.52 -6.04 12.09
CA TYR A 248 22.54 -5.71 13.14
C TYR A 248 22.67 -4.28 13.68
N LEU A 249 23.52 -3.44 13.08
CA LEU A 249 23.79 -2.03 13.41
C LEU A 249 24.39 -1.81 14.81
N HIS A 250 23.93 -2.53 15.81
CA HIS A 250 24.41 -2.47 17.20
C HIS A 250 24.06 -3.78 17.93
N PRO A 251 24.92 -4.31 18.84
CA PRO A 251 24.65 -5.56 19.55
C PRO A 251 23.29 -5.62 20.27
N LYS A 252 22.85 -4.49 20.86
CA LYS A 252 21.53 -4.39 21.52
C LYS A 252 20.35 -4.58 20.57
N LEU A 253 20.55 -4.44 19.26
CA LEU A 253 19.49 -4.55 18.23
C LEU A 253 19.40 -5.94 17.61
N LYS A 254 20.31 -6.85 17.93
CA LYS A 254 20.33 -8.19 17.35
C LYS A 254 18.97 -8.88 17.46
N LYS A 255 18.36 -8.91 18.65
CA LYS A 255 17.06 -9.54 18.89
C LYS A 255 15.92 -8.95 18.02
N ILE A 256 16.00 -7.66 17.67
CA ILE A 256 15.00 -6.96 16.87
C ILE A 256 15.17 -7.27 15.37
N LEU A 257 16.43 -7.35 14.93
CA LEU A 257 16.76 -7.45 13.49
C LEU A 257 17.11 -8.88 13.05
N GLU A 258 17.40 -9.80 13.96
CA GLU A 258 17.71 -11.20 13.64
C GLU A 258 16.60 -11.91 12.87
N PRO A 259 15.28 -11.72 13.17
CA PRO A 259 14.20 -12.34 12.40
C PRO A 259 14.15 -11.90 10.94
N THR A 260 14.76 -10.76 10.61
CA THR A 260 14.80 -10.18 9.26
C THR A 260 16.23 -10.07 8.71
N TYR A 261 17.16 -10.86 9.24
CA TYR A 261 18.55 -10.93 8.80
C TYR A 261 19.25 -9.57 8.75
N GLY A 262 18.98 -8.70 9.73
CA GLY A 262 19.57 -7.35 9.79
C GLY A 262 18.85 -6.29 8.95
N VAL A 263 17.91 -6.68 8.09
CA VAL A 263 17.14 -5.73 7.27
C VAL A 263 16.00 -5.11 8.07
N ILE A 264 15.92 -3.80 8.11
CA ILE A 264 14.76 -3.10 8.68
C ILE A 264 13.63 -3.17 7.65
N ILE A 265 12.51 -3.80 8.02
CA ILE A 265 11.35 -3.99 7.15
C ILE A 265 10.11 -3.34 7.74
N TYR A 266 9.93 -3.49 9.06
CA TYR A 266 8.68 -3.16 9.74
C TYR A 266 8.76 -1.84 10.50
N GLN A 267 7.65 -1.12 10.53
CA GLN A 267 7.49 0.09 11.35
C GLN A 267 7.74 -0.21 12.83
N GLU A 268 7.33 -1.37 13.29
CA GLU A 268 7.52 -1.86 14.65
C GLU A 268 9.01 -2.01 15.00
N GLN A 269 9.85 -2.40 14.04
CA GLN A 269 11.31 -2.47 14.27
C GLN A 269 11.89 -1.07 14.49
N VAL A 270 11.47 -0.06 13.73
CA VAL A 270 11.90 1.34 13.93
C VAL A 270 11.53 1.82 15.33
N MET A 271 10.29 1.53 15.77
CA MET A 271 9.84 1.89 17.12
C MET A 271 10.64 1.17 18.20
N GLN A 272 10.88 -0.14 18.06
CA GLN A 272 11.65 -0.94 18.99
C GLN A 272 13.12 -0.49 19.07
N ILE A 273 13.72 -0.09 17.94
CA ILE A 273 15.07 0.48 17.89
C ILE A 273 15.14 1.75 18.73
N ALA A 274 14.18 2.68 18.57
CA ALA A 274 14.12 3.92 19.34
C ALA A 274 13.94 3.66 20.84
N GLN A 275 13.09 2.72 21.20
CA GLN A 275 12.89 2.31 22.59
C GLN A 275 14.17 1.71 23.20
N THR A 276 14.80 0.77 22.48
CA THR A 276 15.95 0.00 22.99
C THR A 276 17.22 0.85 23.11
N LEU A 277 17.50 1.69 22.12
CA LEU A 277 18.72 2.49 22.10
C LEU A 277 18.56 3.81 22.87
N SER A 278 17.42 4.48 22.73
CA SER A 278 17.25 5.87 23.15
C SER A 278 16.25 6.05 24.28
N GLY A 279 15.67 4.95 24.79
CA GLY A 279 14.76 4.99 25.93
C GLY A 279 13.42 5.67 25.64
N PHE A 280 12.97 5.65 24.38
CA PHE A 280 11.65 6.17 24.02
C PHE A 280 10.55 5.33 24.65
N THR A 281 9.49 5.96 25.10
CA THR A 281 8.23 5.26 25.39
C THR A 281 7.56 4.80 24.09
N ALA A 282 6.60 3.91 24.18
CA ALA A 282 5.85 3.45 23.00
C ALA A 282 5.17 4.59 22.21
N GLY A 283 4.57 5.56 22.94
CA GLY A 283 3.94 6.73 22.34
C GLY A 283 4.95 7.65 21.63
N GLU A 284 6.11 7.88 22.25
CA GLU A 284 7.18 8.69 21.65
C GLU A 284 7.78 8.03 20.42
N ALA A 285 7.94 6.72 20.42
CA ALA A 285 8.41 5.96 19.27
C ALA A 285 7.39 6.01 18.12
N ASP A 286 6.09 6.03 18.41
CA ASP A 286 5.05 6.24 17.39
C ASP A 286 5.07 7.67 16.82
N ILE A 287 5.31 8.69 17.65
CA ILE A 287 5.51 10.07 17.17
C ILE A 287 6.71 10.15 16.23
N LEU A 288 7.84 9.52 16.58
CA LEU A 288 9.02 9.43 15.71
C LEU A 288 8.66 8.78 14.36
N ARG A 289 8.00 7.64 14.38
CA ARG A 289 7.55 6.92 13.17
C ARG A 289 6.67 7.81 12.28
N ARG A 290 5.71 8.54 12.89
CA ARG A 290 4.82 9.44 12.13
C ARG A 290 5.56 10.66 11.57
N ALA A 291 6.52 11.22 12.31
CA ALA A 291 7.32 12.36 11.86
C ALA A 291 8.15 11.99 10.63
N MET A 292 8.75 10.80 10.64
CA MET A 292 9.52 10.25 9.53
C MET A 292 8.63 10.03 8.30
N GLY A 293 7.43 9.41 8.46
CA GLY A 293 6.52 9.13 7.36
C GLY A 293 5.87 10.37 6.72
N LYS A 294 5.69 11.46 7.47
CA LYS A 294 5.07 12.71 6.98
C LYS A 294 6.05 13.74 6.42
N LYS A 295 7.35 13.44 6.35
CA LYS A 295 8.43 14.33 5.85
C LYS A 295 8.43 15.74 6.46
N LYS A 296 8.00 15.88 7.70
CA LYS A 296 8.02 17.15 8.42
C LYS A 296 9.44 17.42 8.93
N ARG A 297 10.27 18.10 8.14
CA ARG A 297 11.70 18.31 8.43
C ARG A 297 11.98 18.83 9.84
N ALA A 298 11.25 19.85 10.30
CA ALA A 298 11.46 20.44 11.61
C ALA A 298 11.15 19.44 12.75
N GLU A 299 10.10 18.65 12.64
CA GLU A 299 9.76 17.63 13.63
C GLU A 299 10.76 16.48 13.58
N LEU A 300 11.21 16.09 12.39
CA LEU A 300 12.19 15.04 12.20
C LEU A 300 13.54 15.39 12.83
N GLU A 301 14.05 16.60 12.64
CA GLU A 301 15.30 17.05 13.28
C GLU A 301 15.18 17.05 14.81
N LYS A 302 14.07 17.48 15.36
CA LYS A 302 13.78 17.42 16.80
C LYS A 302 13.81 15.98 17.33
N GLN A 303 13.18 15.06 16.60
CA GLN A 303 13.18 13.63 16.97
C GLN A 303 14.56 13.00 16.83
N LYS A 304 15.34 13.41 15.84
CA LYS A 304 16.73 12.97 15.64
C LYS A 304 17.62 13.37 16.81
N GLU A 305 17.58 14.63 17.23
CA GLU A 305 18.37 15.08 18.40
C GLU A 305 17.95 14.33 19.66
N ARG A 306 16.66 14.14 19.86
CA ARG A 306 16.15 13.39 20.99
C ARG A 306 16.66 11.94 20.98
N PHE A 307 16.61 11.28 19.80
CA PHE A 307 17.11 9.91 19.62
C PHE A 307 18.59 9.83 19.98
N ILE A 308 19.42 10.72 19.42
CA ILE A 308 20.86 10.73 19.66
C ILE A 308 21.16 10.98 21.15
N ASN A 309 20.53 11.98 21.75
CA ASN A 309 20.77 12.32 23.17
C ASN A 309 20.30 11.19 24.11
N GLY A 310 19.19 10.52 23.80
CA GLY A 310 18.73 9.35 24.53
C GLY A 310 19.71 8.16 24.43
N ALA A 311 20.22 7.90 23.23
CA ALA A 311 21.19 6.84 22.99
C ALA A 311 22.52 7.11 23.74
N VAL A 312 22.99 8.36 23.77
CA VAL A 312 24.18 8.76 24.51
C VAL A 312 23.99 8.53 26.01
N LYS A 313 22.82 8.87 26.57
CA LYS A 313 22.50 8.58 27.98
C LYS A 313 22.53 7.09 28.29
N ASN A 314 22.24 6.25 27.31
CA ASN A 314 22.27 4.79 27.41
C ASN A 314 23.65 4.16 27.07
N GLY A 315 24.71 4.99 27.04
CA GLY A 315 26.09 4.56 26.84
C GLY A 315 26.52 4.29 25.42
N ILE A 316 25.75 4.78 24.41
CA ILE A 316 26.08 4.63 22.99
C ILE A 316 26.84 5.90 22.54
N LYS A 317 27.92 5.73 21.79
CA LYS A 317 28.65 6.86 21.21
C LYS A 317 27.77 7.68 20.27
N ARG A 318 27.96 9.02 20.31
CA ARG A 318 27.11 9.96 19.54
C ARG A 318 27.15 9.71 18.02
N ASP A 319 28.33 9.44 17.49
CA ASP A 319 28.56 9.11 16.09
C ASP A 319 27.84 7.81 15.66
N VAL A 320 27.90 6.79 16.51
CA VAL A 320 27.19 5.52 16.30
C VAL A 320 25.67 5.74 16.30
N ALA A 321 25.16 6.49 17.29
CA ALA A 321 23.73 6.80 17.37
C ALA A 321 23.24 7.61 16.15
N ALA A 322 24.02 8.60 15.71
CA ALA A 322 23.73 9.39 14.53
C ALA A 322 23.75 8.53 13.24
N GLY A 323 24.73 7.63 13.10
CA GLY A 323 24.82 6.69 11.97
C GLY A 323 23.64 5.72 11.92
N ILE A 324 23.19 5.22 13.07
CA ILE A 324 21.99 4.36 13.14
C ILE A 324 20.75 5.16 12.76
N PHE A 325 20.59 6.38 13.25
CA PHE A 325 19.44 7.22 12.88
C PHE A 325 19.35 7.43 11.37
N LEU A 326 20.45 7.75 10.71
CA LEU A 326 20.52 7.91 9.24
C LEU A 326 20.14 6.62 8.48
N LYS A 327 20.45 5.46 9.07
CA LYS A 327 20.06 4.17 8.47
C LYS A 327 18.58 3.85 8.67
N ILE A 328 17.96 4.26 9.76
CA ILE A 328 16.53 4.00 10.02
C ILE A 328 15.60 5.04 9.34
N GLU A 329 16.08 6.24 9.08
CA GLU A 329 15.30 7.33 8.51
C GLU A 329 14.61 6.96 7.18
N PRO A 330 15.27 6.38 6.16
CA PRO A 330 14.61 5.93 4.93
C PRO A 330 13.54 4.85 5.17
N PHE A 331 13.79 3.95 6.12
CA PHE A 331 12.87 2.84 6.39
C PHE A 331 11.62 3.27 7.15
N ALA A 332 11.64 4.38 7.84
CA ALA A 332 10.45 4.90 8.48
C ALA A 332 9.44 5.46 7.46
N GLU A 333 9.90 5.91 6.30
CA GLU A 333 9.05 6.24 5.16
C GLU A 333 8.50 4.98 4.48
N TYR A 334 9.33 3.95 4.35
CA TYR A 334 9.01 2.72 3.62
C TYR A 334 8.64 1.54 4.54
N GLY A 335 8.77 1.69 5.86
CA GLY A 335 8.41 0.65 6.82
C GLY A 335 6.97 0.19 6.67
N PHE A 336 6.76 -1.12 6.70
CA PHE A 336 5.44 -1.72 6.57
C PHE A 336 4.90 -2.13 7.94
N ASN A 337 3.59 -2.06 8.12
CA ASN A 337 2.96 -2.60 9.32
C ASN A 337 3.09 -4.13 9.32
N LYS A 338 3.75 -4.69 10.33
CA LYS A 338 4.01 -6.14 10.42
C LYS A 338 2.71 -6.94 10.55
N SER A 339 1.75 -6.44 11.31
CA SER A 339 0.47 -7.12 11.52
C SER A 339 -0.31 -7.25 10.20
N HIS A 340 -0.31 -6.18 9.38
CA HIS A 340 -0.92 -6.22 8.05
C HIS A 340 -0.19 -7.23 7.14
N ALA A 341 1.14 -7.18 7.08
CA ALA A 341 1.92 -8.14 6.29
C ALA A 341 1.67 -9.59 6.72
N ALA A 342 1.59 -9.85 8.02
CA ALA A 342 1.33 -11.18 8.56
C ALA A 342 -0.06 -11.69 8.18
N ALA A 343 -1.11 -10.86 8.32
CA ALA A 343 -2.46 -11.24 7.94
C ALA A 343 -2.56 -11.63 6.46
N TYR A 344 -1.91 -10.85 5.59
CA TYR A 344 -1.89 -11.12 4.15
C TYR A 344 -1.03 -12.32 3.78
N ALA A 345 0.11 -12.52 4.44
CA ALA A 345 0.95 -13.69 4.25
C ALA A 345 0.25 -14.99 4.65
N ILE A 346 -0.57 -14.97 5.70
CA ILE A 346 -1.42 -16.10 6.08
C ILE A 346 -2.37 -16.47 4.95
N ILE A 347 -3.06 -15.49 4.36
CA ILE A 347 -3.98 -15.73 3.23
C ILE A 347 -3.20 -16.25 2.02
N SER A 348 -2.01 -15.68 1.73
CA SER A 348 -1.13 -16.17 0.67
C SER A 348 -0.74 -17.62 0.89
N TYR A 349 -0.36 -17.99 2.10
CA TYR A 349 -0.01 -19.37 2.46
C TYR A 349 -1.22 -20.30 2.37
N GLN A 350 -2.41 -19.89 2.83
CA GLN A 350 -3.64 -20.67 2.70
C GLN A 350 -3.97 -20.96 1.24
N THR A 351 -3.83 -19.97 0.34
CA THR A 351 -4.03 -20.21 -1.10
C THR A 351 -2.98 -21.15 -1.69
N ALA A 352 -1.72 -21.05 -1.23
CA ALA A 352 -0.65 -21.97 -1.64
C ALA A 352 -0.91 -23.40 -1.15
N PHE A 353 -1.34 -23.57 0.10
CA PHE A 353 -1.72 -24.86 0.65
C PHE A 353 -2.87 -25.50 -0.15
N LEU A 354 -3.93 -24.74 -0.42
CA LEU A 354 -5.06 -25.23 -1.22
C LEU A 354 -4.63 -25.63 -2.63
N LYS A 355 -3.79 -24.83 -3.27
CA LYS A 355 -3.24 -25.17 -4.60
C LYS A 355 -2.34 -26.39 -4.56
N THR A 356 -1.57 -26.62 -3.50
CA THR A 356 -0.67 -27.77 -3.34
C THR A 356 -1.43 -29.06 -3.19
N TYR A 357 -2.45 -29.10 -2.35
CA TYR A 357 -3.14 -30.33 -1.96
C TYR A 357 -4.47 -30.55 -2.67
N TYR A 358 -5.14 -29.47 -3.10
CA TYR A 358 -6.48 -29.49 -3.71
C TYR A 358 -6.55 -28.59 -4.95
N PRO A 359 -5.64 -28.80 -5.94
CA PRO A 359 -5.52 -27.89 -7.08
C PRO A 359 -6.81 -27.82 -7.93
N LYS A 360 -7.54 -28.92 -8.06
CA LYS A 360 -8.78 -28.96 -8.86
C LYS A 360 -9.87 -28.07 -8.25
N GLU A 361 -10.11 -28.22 -6.96
CA GLU A 361 -11.12 -27.48 -6.21
C GLU A 361 -10.73 -26.00 -6.11
N PHE A 362 -9.43 -25.70 -5.90
CA PHE A 362 -8.92 -24.34 -5.83
C PHE A 362 -9.06 -23.61 -7.17
N ILE A 363 -8.69 -24.26 -8.29
CA ILE A 363 -8.81 -23.66 -9.63
C ILE A 363 -10.28 -23.48 -9.99
N ALA A 364 -11.15 -24.46 -9.71
CA ALA A 364 -12.59 -24.36 -9.98
C ALA A 364 -13.23 -23.20 -9.20
N ALA A 365 -12.88 -23.04 -7.91
CA ALA A 365 -13.36 -21.92 -7.10
C ALA A 365 -12.84 -20.57 -7.61
N SER A 366 -11.57 -20.48 -8.01
CA SER A 366 -10.97 -19.26 -8.56
C SER A 366 -11.66 -18.84 -9.84
N MET A 367 -11.83 -19.75 -10.81
CA MET A 367 -12.51 -19.48 -12.08
C MET A 367 -13.99 -19.09 -11.90
N THR A 368 -14.64 -19.55 -10.84
CA THR A 368 -16.06 -19.20 -10.55
C THR A 368 -16.16 -17.77 -10.03
N MET A 369 -15.08 -17.22 -9.48
CA MET A 369 -15.06 -15.88 -8.86
C MET A 369 -14.45 -14.81 -9.78
N ASP A 370 -13.81 -15.18 -10.88
CA ASP A 370 -13.34 -14.29 -11.93
C ASP A 370 -14.45 -13.96 -12.92
#